data_6a557c64836c03ca19e240a2c3e77341
#
_entry.id   6a557c64836c03ca19e240a2c3e77341
#
_cell.length_a   1.000
_cell.length_b   1.000
_cell.length_c   1.000
_cell.angle_alpha   90.00
_cell.angle_beta   90.00
_cell.angle_gamma   90.00
#
_symmetry.space_group_name_H-M   'P 1'
#
loop_
_entity.id
_entity.type
_entity.pdbx_description
1 polymer ?
#
loop_
_entity_poly.entity_id
_entity_poly.type
_entity_poly.pdbx_seq_one_letter_code
_entity_poly.pdbx_strand_id
1 'polypeptide(L)'
;MTANRALAAPVSTGTGAYRSGAAWATGRGAVAGALAMVCVGGSVAVTGTLAKAPVYTAEGLRYAAACLLLLAFARVCGRPVRLPRAAEWLWLSGIAATGLVVFNVALADGARDAEPAVFGVAVASVPALLAVAGPLLERSRPAPRTVLAAVVLTCGAALVQGLGRCNAAGYGWAAVVFGCEAAFTLLAVPVLGRHGAVGVSVHTTWIAAVVFAVLGAVREGPAAVARLSAADWLATGYLAVGVTAVAFVRWYTCVGRLGAGRAGLLTGIAPIAATLTGVLLSGPAPRPMVWAGIAVVIAGLALGIRNGEGPSTL
;
A
#
# COMPACT_ATOMS: atom_id res chain seq x y z
N MET A 1 -6.23 22.44 -70.82
CA MET A 1 -5.41 21.34 -70.26
C MET A 1 -4.36 21.97 -69.38
N THR A 2 -4.61 22.06 -68.10
CA THR A 2 -3.63 22.48 -67.09
C THR A 2 -3.94 21.75 -65.81
N ALA A 3 -3.05 20.83 -65.47
CA ALA A 3 -3.14 19.97 -64.29
C ALA A 3 -2.75 20.74 -63.05
N ASN A 4 -3.66 20.81 -62.10
CA ASN A 4 -3.45 21.43 -60.77
C ASN A 4 -2.83 20.35 -59.82
N ARG A 5 -1.55 20.47 -59.54
CA ARG A 5 -0.82 19.68 -58.54
C ARG A 5 -1.01 20.36 -57.18
N ALA A 6 -1.97 19.89 -56.38
CA ALA A 6 -2.08 20.25 -54.99
C ALA A 6 -0.93 19.60 -54.21
N LEU A 7 -0.04 20.43 -53.65
CA LEU A 7 1.01 20.04 -52.70
C LEU A 7 0.34 19.63 -51.39
N ALA A 8 0.45 18.35 -51.09
CA ALA A 8 0.08 17.84 -49.75
C ALA A 8 1.15 18.29 -48.75
N ALA A 9 0.73 19.13 -47.77
CA ALA A 9 1.55 19.47 -46.62
C ALA A 9 1.79 18.21 -45.75
N PRO A 10 2.99 18.04 -45.17
CA PRO A 10 3.24 16.90 -44.29
C PRO A 10 2.45 17.05 -43.00
N VAL A 11 1.63 16.04 -42.71
CA VAL A 11 0.96 15.89 -41.42
C VAL A 11 2.05 15.71 -40.37
N SER A 12 2.24 16.73 -39.52
CA SER A 12 3.12 16.63 -38.36
C SER A 12 2.50 15.63 -37.36
N THR A 13 3.11 14.47 -37.30
CA THR A 13 2.75 13.39 -36.37
C THR A 13 2.99 13.87 -34.93
N GLY A 14 1.91 14.18 -34.21
CA GLY A 14 1.91 14.60 -32.82
C GLY A 14 2.29 13.54 -31.81
N THR A 15 3.38 12.78 -32.09
CA THR A 15 3.89 11.70 -31.22
C THR A 15 4.63 12.19 -29.98
N GLY A 16 5.10 13.45 -29.98
CA GLY A 16 5.86 14.03 -28.86
C GLY A 16 4.99 14.36 -27.64
N ALA A 17 3.79 14.92 -27.85
CA ALA A 17 2.88 15.34 -26.77
C ALA A 17 2.22 14.15 -26.05
N TYR A 18 1.96 13.05 -26.75
CA TYR A 18 1.39 11.84 -26.16
C TYR A 18 2.42 11.10 -25.29
N ARG A 19 3.69 11.06 -25.69
CA ARG A 19 4.79 10.44 -24.91
C ARG A 19 5.12 11.24 -23.65
N SER A 20 5.09 12.57 -23.69
CA SER A 20 5.31 13.40 -22.50
C SER A 20 4.19 13.22 -21.47
N GLY A 21 2.93 13.19 -21.89
CA GLY A 21 1.79 12.96 -21.00
C GLY A 21 1.83 11.62 -20.27
N ALA A 22 2.24 10.54 -20.96
CA ALA A 22 2.38 9.22 -20.35
C ALA A 22 3.54 9.16 -19.34
N ALA A 23 4.69 9.75 -19.64
CA ALA A 23 5.84 9.82 -18.73
C ALA A 23 5.51 10.63 -17.45
N TRP A 24 4.82 11.75 -17.59
CA TRP A 24 4.35 12.57 -16.44
C TRP A 24 3.35 11.81 -15.55
N ALA A 25 2.42 11.07 -16.15
CA ALA A 25 1.47 10.25 -15.41
C ALA A 25 2.16 9.14 -14.61
N THR A 26 3.15 8.50 -15.21
CA THR A 26 3.97 7.46 -14.58
C THR A 26 4.81 8.02 -13.43
N GLY A 27 5.49 9.14 -13.65
CA GLY A 27 6.30 9.80 -12.60
C GLY A 27 5.46 10.21 -11.38
N ARG A 28 4.29 10.83 -11.60
CA ARG A 28 3.37 11.21 -10.50
C ARG A 28 2.80 10.00 -9.76
N GLY A 29 2.59 8.87 -10.45
CA GLY A 29 2.19 7.61 -9.83
C GLY A 29 3.28 7.05 -8.93
N ALA A 30 4.53 7.03 -9.41
CA ALA A 30 5.69 6.55 -8.65
C ALA A 30 5.95 7.41 -7.40
N VAL A 31 5.91 8.74 -7.53
CA VAL A 31 6.02 9.66 -6.37
C VAL A 31 4.92 9.42 -5.35
N ALA A 32 3.67 9.20 -5.80
CA ALA A 32 2.57 8.90 -4.89
C ALA A 32 2.82 7.60 -4.13
N GLY A 33 3.24 6.52 -4.81
CA GLY A 33 3.58 5.25 -4.17
C GLY A 33 4.76 5.37 -3.21
N ALA A 34 5.81 6.08 -3.59
CA ALA A 34 6.97 6.33 -2.72
C ALA A 34 6.57 7.05 -1.43
N LEU A 35 5.78 8.13 -1.54
CA LEU A 35 5.28 8.86 -0.37
C LEU A 35 4.39 7.98 0.52
N ALA A 36 3.53 7.13 -0.07
CA ALA A 36 2.74 6.17 0.69
C ALA A 36 3.64 5.24 1.52
N MET A 37 4.68 4.69 0.89
CA MET A 37 5.59 3.75 1.53
C MET A 37 6.50 4.40 2.58
N VAL A 38 6.87 5.66 2.41
CA VAL A 38 7.56 6.44 3.46
C VAL A 38 6.66 6.61 4.69
N CYS A 39 5.38 6.95 4.50
CA CYS A 39 4.43 7.04 5.62
C CYS A 39 4.25 5.68 6.33
N VAL A 40 4.12 4.60 5.56
CA VAL A 40 3.97 3.23 6.10
C VAL A 40 5.25 2.79 6.84
N GLY A 41 6.42 2.97 6.24
CA GLY A 41 7.70 2.63 6.89
C GLY A 41 7.93 3.41 8.17
N GLY A 42 7.65 4.72 8.16
CA GLY A 42 7.76 5.57 9.34
C GLY A 42 6.82 5.18 10.48
N SER A 43 5.71 4.48 10.19
CA SER A 43 4.77 4.05 11.22
C SER A 43 5.28 2.92 12.12
N VAL A 44 6.29 2.18 11.70
CA VAL A 44 6.84 1.04 12.46
C VAL A 44 7.30 1.48 13.86
N ALA A 45 7.96 2.64 13.95
CA ALA A 45 8.41 3.19 15.23
C ALA A 45 7.24 3.57 16.16
N VAL A 46 6.09 3.97 15.59
CA VAL A 46 4.92 4.41 16.34
C VAL A 46 4.03 3.23 16.75
N THR A 47 3.97 2.18 15.92
CA THR A 47 3.15 0.99 16.19
C THR A 47 3.58 0.28 17.48
N GLY A 48 4.87 0.33 17.82
CA GLY A 48 5.40 -0.23 19.07
C GLY A 48 4.78 0.37 20.34
N THR A 49 4.35 1.63 20.31
CA THR A 49 3.71 2.27 21.47
C THR A 49 2.33 1.66 21.77
N LEU A 50 1.62 1.20 20.76
CA LEU A 50 0.28 0.61 20.87
C LEU A 50 0.28 -0.85 21.34
N ALA A 51 1.45 -1.45 21.57
CA ALA A 51 1.54 -2.88 21.93
C ALA A 51 0.82 -3.26 23.23
N LYS A 52 0.61 -2.30 24.12
CA LYS A 52 -0.12 -2.49 25.40
C LYS A 52 -1.50 -1.81 25.42
N ALA A 53 -1.85 -1.09 24.37
CA ALA A 53 -3.12 -0.40 24.23
C ALA A 53 -4.27 -1.37 23.91
N PRO A 54 -5.52 -1.01 24.15
CA PRO A 54 -6.68 -1.71 23.59
C PRO A 54 -6.69 -1.52 22.06
N VAL A 55 -6.08 -2.50 21.36
CA VAL A 55 -5.73 -2.41 19.93
C VAL A 55 -6.97 -2.27 19.05
N TYR A 56 -8.02 -3.05 19.30
CA TYR A 56 -9.25 -2.99 18.48
C TYR A 56 -9.97 -1.66 18.63
N THR A 57 -10.00 -1.09 19.84
CA THR A 57 -10.54 0.24 20.10
C THR A 57 -9.71 1.31 19.39
N ALA A 58 -8.38 1.25 19.49
CA ALA A 58 -7.47 2.17 18.81
C ALA A 58 -7.63 2.12 17.29
N GLU A 59 -7.74 0.92 16.69
CA GLU A 59 -7.99 0.74 15.27
C GLU A 59 -9.35 1.32 14.84
N GLY A 60 -10.40 1.11 15.63
CA GLY A 60 -11.72 1.72 15.38
C GLY A 60 -11.64 3.25 15.32
N LEU A 61 -10.98 3.86 16.30
CA LEU A 61 -10.77 5.31 16.35
C LEU A 61 -9.91 5.81 15.18
N ARG A 62 -8.84 5.09 14.86
CA ARG A 62 -7.97 5.36 13.71
C ARG A 62 -8.77 5.44 12.41
N TYR A 63 -9.57 4.40 12.11
CA TYR A 63 -10.34 4.34 10.87
C TYR A 63 -11.49 5.34 10.85
N ALA A 64 -12.14 5.60 11.98
CA ALA A 64 -13.16 6.64 12.09
C ALA A 64 -12.58 8.03 11.83
N ALA A 65 -11.47 8.38 12.48
CA ALA A 65 -10.79 9.65 12.27
C ALA A 65 -10.31 9.81 10.82
N ALA A 66 -9.70 8.77 10.25
CA ALA A 66 -9.27 8.78 8.85
C ALA A 66 -10.44 8.96 7.88
N CYS A 67 -11.56 8.29 8.12
CA CYS A 67 -12.76 8.45 7.30
C CYS A 67 -13.28 9.89 7.32
N LEU A 68 -13.37 10.51 8.50
CA LEU A 68 -13.79 11.91 8.65
C LEU A 68 -12.84 12.87 7.91
N LEU A 69 -11.53 12.66 8.03
CA LEU A 69 -10.52 13.45 7.32
C LEU A 69 -10.64 13.30 5.79
N LEU A 70 -10.85 12.08 5.32
CA LEU A 70 -11.03 11.80 3.90
C LEU A 70 -12.31 12.41 3.33
N LEU A 71 -13.41 12.38 4.10
CA LEU A 71 -14.67 13.03 3.74
C LEU A 71 -14.51 14.56 3.70
N ALA A 72 -13.84 15.14 4.69
CA ALA A 72 -13.53 16.57 4.71
C ALA A 72 -12.67 16.96 3.50
N PHE A 73 -11.61 16.19 3.22
CA PHE A 73 -10.76 16.37 2.04
C PHE A 73 -11.55 16.26 0.73
N ALA A 74 -12.42 15.25 0.61
CA ALA A 74 -13.26 15.07 -0.56
C ALA A 74 -14.17 16.27 -0.81
N ARG A 75 -14.79 16.81 0.25
CA ARG A 75 -15.65 18.02 0.16
C ARG A 75 -14.88 19.26 -0.23
N VAL A 76 -13.75 19.52 0.43
CA VAL A 76 -12.92 20.72 0.15
C VAL A 76 -12.36 20.68 -1.27
N CYS A 77 -11.96 19.50 -1.75
CA CYS A 77 -11.41 19.35 -3.11
C CYS A 77 -12.48 19.14 -4.19
N GLY A 78 -13.77 19.22 -3.87
CA GLY A 78 -14.86 19.01 -4.82
C GLY A 78 -14.87 17.59 -5.43
N ARG A 79 -14.34 16.59 -4.73
CA ARG A 79 -14.28 15.21 -5.21
C ARG A 79 -15.53 14.44 -4.75
N PRO A 80 -16.43 14.03 -5.65
CA PRO A 80 -17.64 13.32 -5.25
C PRO A 80 -17.29 11.93 -4.74
N VAL A 81 -17.73 11.60 -3.53
CA VAL A 81 -17.74 10.22 -3.04
C VAL A 81 -19.02 9.56 -3.56
N ARG A 82 -18.86 8.69 -4.55
CA ARG A 82 -19.98 8.02 -5.21
C ARG A 82 -20.47 6.86 -4.34
N LEU A 83 -21.80 6.69 -4.25
CA LEU A 83 -22.40 5.53 -3.61
C LEU A 83 -22.07 4.26 -4.43
N PRO A 84 -21.67 3.16 -3.76
CA PRO A 84 -21.37 1.92 -4.42
C PRO A 84 -22.63 1.27 -5.03
N ARG A 85 -22.49 0.64 -6.20
CA ARG A 85 -23.50 -0.24 -6.78
C ARG A 85 -23.45 -1.62 -6.10
N ALA A 86 -24.51 -2.43 -6.28
CA ALA A 86 -24.61 -3.72 -5.59
C ALA A 86 -23.33 -4.59 -5.67
N ALA A 87 -22.75 -4.78 -6.86
CA ALA A 87 -21.54 -5.57 -7.05
C ALA A 87 -20.27 -4.90 -6.45
N GLU A 88 -20.23 -3.57 -6.37
CA GLU A 88 -19.08 -2.83 -5.85
C GLU A 88 -18.96 -2.95 -4.33
N TRP A 89 -20.08 -3.18 -3.64
CA TRP A 89 -20.08 -3.46 -2.20
C TRP A 89 -19.24 -4.69 -1.86
N LEU A 90 -19.29 -5.73 -2.71
CA LEU A 90 -18.51 -6.95 -2.50
C LEU A 90 -16.99 -6.63 -2.53
N TRP A 91 -16.56 -5.84 -3.52
CA TRP A 91 -15.16 -5.44 -3.64
C TRP A 91 -14.71 -4.55 -2.48
N LEU A 92 -15.47 -3.51 -2.16
CA LEU A 92 -15.15 -2.55 -1.09
C LEU A 92 -15.16 -3.22 0.29
N SER A 93 -16.15 -4.09 0.55
CA SER A 93 -16.18 -4.88 1.78
C SER A 93 -15.05 -5.91 1.83
N GLY A 94 -14.71 -6.52 0.69
CA GLY A 94 -13.56 -7.41 0.58
C GLY A 94 -12.25 -6.69 0.90
N ILE A 95 -12.02 -5.48 0.36
CA ILE A 95 -10.85 -4.66 0.68
C ILE A 95 -10.82 -4.32 2.18
N ALA A 96 -11.96 -3.87 2.74
CA ALA A 96 -12.03 -3.52 4.16
C ALA A 96 -11.79 -4.76 5.05
N ALA A 97 -12.42 -5.88 4.72
CA ALA A 97 -12.27 -7.13 5.47
C ALA A 97 -10.84 -7.65 5.43
N THR A 98 -10.24 -7.77 4.24
CA THR A 98 -8.89 -8.32 4.11
C THR A 98 -7.83 -7.30 4.51
N GLY A 99 -7.79 -6.14 3.88
CA GLY A 99 -6.71 -5.19 4.03
C GLY A 99 -6.70 -4.41 5.35
N LEU A 100 -7.87 -4.26 6.00
CA LEU A 100 -7.96 -3.47 7.23
C LEU A 100 -8.27 -4.36 8.44
N VAL A 101 -9.33 -5.16 8.37
CA VAL A 101 -9.81 -5.89 9.55
C VAL A 101 -8.98 -7.15 9.80
N VAL A 102 -9.01 -8.12 8.88
CA VAL A 102 -8.33 -9.42 9.06
C VAL A 102 -6.83 -9.23 9.16
N PHE A 103 -6.25 -8.32 8.39
CA PHE A 103 -4.83 -7.98 8.46
C PHE A 103 -4.41 -7.53 9.86
N ASN A 104 -5.10 -6.54 10.45
CA ASN A 104 -4.74 -6.04 11.77
C ASN A 104 -5.08 -7.03 12.90
N VAL A 105 -6.17 -7.80 12.78
CA VAL A 105 -6.47 -8.89 13.70
C VAL A 105 -5.38 -9.96 13.65
N ALA A 106 -4.92 -10.34 12.44
CA ALA A 106 -3.86 -11.32 12.28
C ALA A 106 -2.51 -10.85 12.85
N LEU A 107 -2.20 -9.56 12.74
CA LEU A 107 -1.02 -8.99 13.39
C LEU A 107 -1.15 -8.99 14.91
N ALA A 108 -2.31 -8.61 15.46
CA ALA A 108 -2.54 -8.50 16.89
C ALA A 108 -2.56 -9.88 17.56
N ASP A 109 -3.34 -10.81 17.03
CA ASP A 109 -3.48 -12.16 17.61
C ASP A 109 -2.25 -13.03 17.30
N GLY A 110 -1.66 -12.87 16.12
CA GLY A 110 -0.47 -13.60 15.69
C GLY A 110 0.83 -13.18 16.39
N ALA A 111 0.87 -12.02 17.05
CA ALA A 111 2.03 -11.54 17.80
C ALA A 111 2.45 -12.48 18.96
N ARG A 112 1.58 -13.40 19.38
CA ARG A 112 1.89 -14.44 20.37
C ARG A 112 2.65 -15.62 19.77
N ASP A 113 2.52 -15.85 18.47
CA ASP A 113 2.98 -17.02 17.75
C ASP A 113 4.18 -16.75 16.84
N ALA A 114 4.42 -15.47 16.49
CA ALA A 114 5.49 -15.08 15.60
C ALA A 114 6.09 -13.72 16.00
N GLU A 115 7.40 -13.62 15.80
CA GLU A 115 8.12 -12.34 15.94
C GLU A 115 7.72 -11.36 14.81
N PRO A 116 7.75 -10.03 15.03
CA PRO A 116 7.36 -9.03 14.02
C PRO A 116 8.10 -9.18 12.69
N ALA A 117 9.34 -9.66 12.71
CA ALA A 117 10.13 -9.90 11.50
C ALA A 117 9.47 -10.91 10.54
N VAL A 118 8.78 -11.93 11.06
CA VAL A 118 8.07 -12.95 10.25
C VAL A 118 6.96 -12.28 9.43
N PHE A 119 6.16 -11.43 10.06
CA PHE A 119 5.12 -10.66 9.37
C PHE A 119 5.72 -9.65 8.39
N GLY A 120 6.85 -9.01 8.76
CA GLY A 120 7.58 -8.12 7.86
C GLY A 120 8.05 -8.82 6.58
N VAL A 121 8.57 -10.06 6.68
CA VAL A 121 8.95 -10.86 5.51
C VAL A 121 7.73 -11.26 4.69
N ALA A 122 6.61 -11.63 5.34
CA ALA A 122 5.36 -11.95 4.65
C ALA A 122 4.89 -10.78 3.79
N VAL A 123 4.79 -9.58 4.37
CA VAL A 123 4.43 -8.34 3.64
C VAL A 123 5.44 -8.02 2.54
N ALA A 124 6.74 -8.15 2.83
CA ALA A 124 7.80 -7.89 1.87
C ALA A 124 7.80 -8.86 0.66
N SER A 125 7.14 -10.00 0.78
CA SER A 125 6.98 -10.98 -0.31
C SER A 125 5.83 -10.66 -1.27
N VAL A 126 4.92 -9.78 -0.89
CA VAL A 126 3.73 -9.39 -1.68
C VAL A 126 4.09 -8.83 -3.06
N PRO A 127 5.14 -8.02 -3.25
CA PRO A 127 5.53 -7.53 -4.57
C PRO A 127 5.70 -8.63 -5.62
N ALA A 128 6.24 -9.78 -5.23
CA ALA A 128 6.42 -10.92 -6.15
C ALA A 128 5.06 -11.46 -6.62
N LEU A 129 4.07 -11.56 -5.73
CA LEU A 129 2.71 -11.93 -6.09
C LEU A 129 2.03 -10.86 -6.95
N LEU A 130 2.13 -9.59 -6.61
CA LEU A 130 1.53 -8.49 -7.36
C LEU A 130 2.11 -8.37 -8.77
N ALA A 131 3.41 -8.64 -8.96
CA ALA A 131 4.07 -8.62 -10.26
C ALA A 131 3.52 -9.68 -11.23
N VAL A 132 2.95 -10.75 -10.71
CA VAL A 132 2.31 -11.81 -11.50
C VAL A 132 0.80 -11.63 -11.55
N ALA A 133 0.14 -11.54 -10.39
CA ALA A 133 -1.31 -11.50 -10.29
C ALA A 133 -1.92 -10.19 -10.80
N GLY A 134 -1.23 -9.05 -10.63
CA GLY A 134 -1.72 -7.75 -11.10
C GLY A 134 -1.97 -7.74 -12.62
N PRO A 135 -0.96 -7.99 -13.46
CA PRO A 135 -1.14 -8.08 -14.91
C PRO A 135 -2.19 -9.11 -15.33
N LEU A 136 -2.24 -10.28 -14.67
CA LEU A 136 -3.23 -11.32 -15.00
C LEU A 136 -4.67 -10.82 -14.77
N LEU A 137 -4.93 -10.10 -13.68
CA LEU A 137 -6.22 -9.47 -13.42
C LEU A 137 -6.56 -8.37 -14.45
N GLU A 138 -5.54 -7.66 -14.94
CA GLU A 138 -5.66 -6.66 -16.00
C GLU A 138 -5.66 -7.28 -17.41
N ARG A 139 -5.76 -8.63 -17.51
CA ARG A 139 -5.73 -9.42 -18.75
C ARG A 139 -4.49 -9.17 -19.61
N SER A 140 -3.38 -8.89 -18.97
CA SER A 140 -2.07 -8.68 -19.61
C SER A 140 -1.04 -9.73 -19.14
N ARG A 141 0.05 -9.90 -19.88
CA ARG A 141 1.09 -10.85 -19.49
C ARG A 141 2.04 -10.23 -18.47
N PRO A 142 2.42 -10.98 -17.40
CA PRO A 142 3.46 -10.54 -16.48
C PRO A 142 4.76 -10.27 -17.21
N ALA A 143 5.35 -9.09 -16.98
CA ALA A 143 6.64 -8.76 -17.55
C ALA A 143 7.77 -9.48 -16.76
N PRO A 144 8.59 -10.34 -17.40
CA PRO A 144 9.60 -11.13 -16.67
C PRO A 144 10.56 -10.28 -15.85
N ARG A 145 10.90 -9.10 -16.35
CA ARG A 145 11.78 -8.15 -15.64
C ARG A 145 11.12 -7.57 -14.38
N THR A 146 9.81 -7.29 -14.43
CA THR A 146 9.06 -6.82 -13.23
C THR A 146 9.02 -7.93 -12.18
N VAL A 147 8.82 -9.16 -12.60
CA VAL A 147 8.84 -10.33 -11.70
C VAL A 147 10.24 -10.50 -11.10
N LEU A 148 11.30 -10.43 -11.90
CA LEU A 148 12.68 -10.51 -11.40
C LEU A 148 12.99 -9.39 -10.42
N ALA A 149 12.62 -8.14 -10.74
CA ALA A 149 12.79 -6.99 -9.87
C ALA A 149 12.06 -7.20 -8.52
N ALA A 150 10.84 -7.73 -8.57
CA ALA A 150 10.05 -8.02 -7.37
C ALA A 150 10.69 -9.13 -6.52
N VAL A 151 11.24 -10.18 -7.12
CA VAL A 151 11.98 -11.23 -6.40
C VAL A 151 13.23 -10.67 -5.72
N VAL A 152 14.05 -9.89 -6.45
CA VAL A 152 15.25 -9.25 -5.89
C VAL A 152 14.87 -8.35 -4.71
N LEU A 153 13.82 -7.55 -4.87
CA LEU A 153 13.31 -6.66 -3.83
C LEU A 153 12.84 -7.44 -2.61
N THR A 154 12.10 -8.54 -2.79
CA THR A 154 11.65 -9.42 -1.71
C THR A 154 12.84 -10.00 -0.94
N CYS A 155 13.87 -10.49 -1.63
CA CYS A 155 15.09 -10.99 -0.98
C CYS A 155 15.80 -9.88 -0.17
N GLY A 156 15.92 -8.68 -0.73
CA GLY A 156 16.50 -7.54 -0.02
C GLY A 156 15.70 -7.15 1.23
N ALA A 157 14.38 -7.09 1.12
CA ALA A 157 13.52 -6.77 2.25
C ALA A 157 13.55 -7.86 3.34
N ALA A 158 13.64 -9.13 2.96
CA ALA A 158 13.85 -10.24 3.92
C ALA A 158 15.18 -10.11 4.67
N LEU A 159 16.25 -9.67 4.00
CA LEU A 159 17.53 -9.36 4.66
C LEU A 159 17.41 -8.18 5.65
N VAL A 160 16.63 -7.14 5.31
CA VAL A 160 16.39 -6.00 6.21
C VAL A 160 15.62 -6.43 7.46
N GLN A 161 14.56 -7.22 7.29
CA GLN A 161 13.67 -7.64 8.38
C GLN A 161 14.29 -8.75 9.24
N GLY A 162 15.17 -9.58 8.67
CA GLY A 162 15.57 -10.85 9.26
C GLY A 162 14.48 -11.92 9.15
N LEU A 163 14.79 -13.16 9.51
CA LEU A 163 13.82 -14.25 9.35
C LEU A 163 12.84 -14.35 10.52
N GLY A 164 13.25 -13.91 11.73
CA GLY A 164 12.45 -14.04 12.93
C GLY A 164 12.21 -15.49 13.34
N ARG A 165 11.56 -15.69 14.48
CA ARG A 165 11.13 -17.00 14.98
C ARG A 165 9.62 -17.07 15.05
N CYS A 166 9.06 -18.24 14.73
CA CYS A 166 7.63 -18.50 14.86
C CYS A 166 7.37 -19.99 15.10
N ASN A 167 6.21 -20.30 15.64
CA ASN A 167 5.67 -21.65 15.70
C ASN A 167 4.80 -21.95 14.45
N ALA A 168 4.19 -23.14 14.40
CA ALA A 168 3.34 -23.53 13.28
C ALA A 168 2.13 -22.60 13.07
N ALA A 169 1.52 -22.10 14.16
CA ALA A 169 0.43 -21.14 14.08
C ALA A 169 0.90 -19.77 13.53
N GLY A 170 2.13 -19.36 13.90
CA GLY A 170 2.78 -18.15 13.39
C GLY A 170 2.95 -18.16 11.87
N TYR A 171 3.30 -19.29 11.27
CA TYR A 171 3.30 -19.42 9.80
C TYR A 171 1.91 -19.25 9.20
N GLY A 172 0.87 -19.77 9.86
CA GLY A 172 -0.52 -19.58 9.46
C GLY A 172 -0.92 -18.09 9.47
N TRP A 173 -0.59 -17.38 10.55
CA TRP A 173 -0.83 -15.93 10.64
C TRP A 173 -0.06 -15.13 9.58
N ALA A 174 1.21 -15.50 9.32
CA ALA A 174 2.01 -14.86 8.27
C ALA A 174 1.40 -15.09 6.88
N ALA A 175 0.88 -16.26 6.58
CA ALA A 175 0.18 -16.54 5.33
C ALA A 175 -1.11 -15.71 5.19
N VAL A 176 -1.88 -15.53 6.28
CA VAL A 176 -3.04 -14.64 6.31
C VAL A 176 -2.63 -13.19 6.03
N VAL A 177 -1.61 -12.68 6.72
CA VAL A 177 -1.08 -11.32 6.51
C VAL A 177 -0.63 -11.11 5.06
N PHE A 178 0.12 -12.06 4.50
CA PHE A 178 0.55 -12.04 3.09
C PHE A 178 -0.64 -11.96 2.12
N GLY A 179 -1.63 -12.85 2.30
CA GLY A 179 -2.83 -12.87 1.45
C GLY A 179 -3.68 -11.59 1.59
N CYS A 180 -3.82 -11.09 2.80
CA CYS A 180 -4.54 -9.85 3.10
C CYS A 180 -3.90 -8.63 2.44
N GLU A 181 -2.59 -8.48 2.53
CA GLU A 181 -1.86 -7.36 1.93
C GLU A 181 -1.97 -7.39 0.39
N ALA A 182 -1.85 -8.58 -0.21
CA ALA A 182 -2.06 -8.73 -1.64
C ALA A 182 -3.51 -8.39 -2.04
N ALA A 183 -4.50 -8.90 -1.30
CA ALA A 183 -5.91 -8.66 -1.54
C ALA A 183 -6.28 -7.18 -1.42
N PHE A 184 -5.73 -6.45 -0.44
CA PHE A 184 -5.92 -5.01 -0.28
C PHE A 184 -5.61 -4.22 -1.55
N THR A 185 -4.59 -4.63 -2.28
CA THR A 185 -4.19 -4.00 -3.54
C THR A 185 -5.00 -4.52 -4.72
N LEU A 186 -5.15 -5.84 -4.86
CA LEU A 186 -5.76 -6.46 -6.04
C LEU A 186 -7.27 -6.24 -6.11
N LEU A 187 -7.97 -6.33 -4.97
CA LEU A 187 -9.43 -6.11 -4.91
C LEU A 187 -9.82 -4.65 -5.19
N ALA A 188 -8.89 -3.70 -5.07
CA ALA A 188 -9.15 -2.31 -5.39
C ALA A 188 -9.19 -2.04 -6.91
N VAL A 189 -8.45 -2.81 -7.71
CA VAL A 189 -8.33 -2.59 -9.16
C VAL A 189 -9.68 -2.43 -9.86
N PRO A 190 -10.70 -3.30 -9.66
CA PRO A 190 -11.98 -3.18 -10.35
C PRO A 190 -12.78 -1.93 -10.01
N VAL A 191 -12.59 -1.36 -8.82
CA VAL A 191 -13.42 -0.25 -8.31
C VAL A 191 -12.71 1.10 -8.39
N LEU A 192 -11.37 1.12 -8.57
CA LEU A 192 -10.59 2.36 -8.64
C LEU A 192 -11.02 3.28 -9.79
N GLY A 193 -11.39 2.74 -10.93
CA GLY A 193 -11.80 3.54 -12.10
C GLY A 193 -13.02 4.41 -11.81
N ARG A 194 -13.99 3.90 -11.04
CA ARG A 194 -15.25 4.62 -10.74
C ARG A 194 -15.18 5.44 -9.46
N HIS A 195 -14.60 4.88 -8.38
CA HIS A 195 -14.57 5.53 -7.07
C HIS A 195 -13.34 6.42 -6.89
N GLY A 196 -12.27 6.18 -7.65
CA GLY A 196 -10.98 6.82 -7.45
C GLY A 196 -10.36 6.46 -6.10
N ALA A 197 -9.12 6.91 -5.88
CA ALA A 197 -8.39 6.61 -4.65
C ALA A 197 -9.12 7.08 -3.38
N VAL A 198 -9.68 8.29 -3.41
CA VAL A 198 -10.39 8.87 -2.24
C VAL A 198 -11.66 8.09 -1.94
N GLY A 199 -12.49 7.78 -2.95
CA GLY A 199 -13.73 7.04 -2.75
C GLY A 199 -13.51 5.64 -2.19
N VAL A 200 -12.52 4.90 -2.72
CA VAL A 200 -12.14 3.58 -2.19
C VAL A 200 -11.70 3.71 -0.73
N SER A 201 -10.81 4.67 -0.42
CA SER A 201 -10.33 4.88 0.96
C SER A 201 -11.47 5.25 1.93
N VAL A 202 -12.42 6.12 1.53
CA VAL A 202 -13.57 6.47 2.37
C VAL A 202 -14.42 5.23 2.67
N HIS A 203 -14.79 4.46 1.64
CA HIS A 203 -15.68 3.31 1.85
C HIS A 203 -15.02 2.21 2.67
N THR A 204 -13.75 1.93 2.47
CA THR A 204 -13.05 0.90 3.23
C THR A 204 -12.81 1.31 4.69
N THR A 205 -12.51 2.59 4.94
CA THR A 205 -12.25 3.07 6.31
C THR A 205 -13.51 3.12 7.17
N TRP A 206 -14.67 3.58 6.67
CA TRP A 206 -15.87 3.56 7.51
C TRP A 206 -16.36 2.14 7.81
N ILE A 207 -16.23 1.19 6.84
CA ILE A 207 -16.56 -0.21 7.08
C ILE A 207 -15.66 -0.79 8.17
N ALA A 208 -14.35 -0.55 8.08
CA ALA A 208 -13.39 -1.00 9.09
C ALA A 208 -13.66 -0.34 10.45
N ALA A 209 -13.99 0.96 10.48
CA ALA A 209 -14.32 1.67 11.72
C ALA A 209 -15.50 1.02 12.45
N VAL A 210 -16.58 0.68 11.73
CA VAL A 210 -17.75 0.01 12.32
C VAL A 210 -17.38 -1.37 12.84
N VAL A 211 -16.64 -2.17 12.07
CA VAL A 211 -16.24 -3.52 12.49
C VAL A 211 -15.33 -3.46 13.73
N PHE A 212 -14.36 -2.56 13.76
CA PHE A 212 -13.47 -2.41 14.90
C PHE A 212 -14.16 -1.78 16.12
N ALA A 213 -15.15 -0.91 15.94
CA ALA A 213 -15.97 -0.43 17.05
C ALA A 213 -16.73 -1.58 17.72
N VAL A 214 -17.27 -2.50 16.94
CA VAL A 214 -17.92 -3.71 17.47
C VAL A 214 -16.90 -4.64 18.12
N LEU A 215 -15.77 -4.93 17.46
CA LEU A 215 -14.72 -5.78 18.03
C LEU A 215 -14.14 -5.21 19.33
N GLY A 216 -13.87 -3.91 19.37
CA GLY A 216 -13.39 -3.22 20.55
C GLY A 216 -14.40 -3.30 21.70
N ALA A 217 -15.68 -3.05 21.44
CA ALA A 217 -16.73 -3.16 22.46
C ALA A 217 -16.85 -4.58 23.01
N VAL A 218 -16.75 -5.61 22.14
CA VAL A 218 -16.91 -7.04 22.53
C VAL A 218 -15.65 -7.58 23.20
N ARG A 219 -14.44 -7.30 22.65
CA ARG A 219 -13.18 -7.89 23.12
C ARG A 219 -12.54 -7.12 24.27
N GLU A 220 -12.71 -5.80 24.30
CA GLU A 220 -11.99 -4.90 25.19
C GLU A 220 -12.94 -4.16 26.16
N GLY A 221 -14.23 -4.14 25.84
CA GLY A 221 -15.29 -3.50 26.62
C GLY A 221 -15.48 -2.02 26.26
N PRO A 222 -16.67 -1.46 26.56
CA PRO A 222 -17.04 -0.10 26.14
C PRO A 222 -16.19 1.00 26.80
N ALA A 223 -15.59 0.74 27.96
CA ALA A 223 -14.71 1.67 28.66
C ALA A 223 -13.25 1.64 28.16
N ALA A 224 -12.93 0.86 27.12
CA ALA A 224 -11.56 0.70 26.62
C ALA A 224 -10.92 2.03 26.16
N VAL A 225 -11.73 2.96 25.65
CA VAL A 225 -11.26 4.32 25.25
C VAL A 225 -10.61 5.06 26.41
N ALA A 226 -11.13 4.90 27.63
CA ALA A 226 -10.58 5.56 28.84
C ALA A 226 -9.21 4.99 29.26
N ARG A 227 -8.81 3.85 28.75
CA ARG A 227 -7.51 3.22 29.03
C ARG A 227 -6.40 3.68 28.08
N LEU A 228 -6.73 4.44 27.04
CA LEU A 228 -5.74 4.98 26.11
C LEU A 228 -4.93 6.10 26.76
N SER A 229 -3.62 5.94 26.77
CA SER A 229 -2.68 6.98 27.23
C SER A 229 -2.54 8.10 26.18
N ALA A 230 -1.94 9.22 26.56
CA ALA A 230 -1.63 10.31 25.63
C ALA A 230 -0.74 9.85 24.47
N ALA A 231 0.20 8.93 24.73
CA ALA A 231 1.05 8.35 23.69
C ALA A 231 0.23 7.51 22.71
N ASP A 232 -0.76 6.73 23.18
CA ASP A 232 -1.64 5.94 22.31
C ASP A 232 -2.51 6.83 21.43
N TRP A 233 -3.00 7.95 21.95
CA TRP A 233 -3.75 8.94 21.18
C TRP A 233 -2.89 9.57 20.07
N LEU A 234 -1.65 9.95 20.37
CA LEU A 234 -0.71 10.50 19.39
C LEU A 234 -0.38 9.46 18.31
N ALA A 235 -0.11 8.22 18.73
CA ALA A 235 0.15 7.11 17.81
C ALA A 235 -1.05 6.84 16.90
N THR A 236 -2.25 6.73 17.45
CA THR A 236 -3.50 6.55 16.71
C THR A 236 -3.76 7.71 15.75
N GLY A 237 -3.52 8.94 16.17
CA GLY A 237 -3.62 10.14 15.33
C GLY A 237 -2.65 10.12 14.15
N TYR A 238 -1.39 9.78 14.40
CA TYR A 238 -0.39 9.62 13.31
C TYR A 238 -0.81 8.54 12.33
N LEU A 239 -1.25 7.38 12.82
CA LEU A 239 -1.71 6.28 11.96
C LEU A 239 -2.96 6.67 11.16
N ALA A 240 -3.89 7.42 11.75
CA ALA A 240 -5.09 7.90 11.05
C ALA A 240 -4.74 8.87 9.91
N VAL A 241 -3.89 9.85 10.17
CA VAL A 241 -3.53 10.89 9.20
C VAL A 241 -2.51 10.35 8.18
N GLY A 242 -1.36 9.89 8.67
CA GLY A 242 -0.22 9.53 7.83
C GLY A 242 -0.45 8.24 7.05
N VAL A 243 -0.81 7.17 7.75
CA VAL A 243 -0.90 5.83 7.14
C VAL A 243 -2.26 5.60 6.49
N THR A 244 -3.35 5.99 7.15
CA THR A 244 -4.68 5.65 6.63
C THR A 244 -5.21 6.73 5.67
N ALA A 245 -5.21 8.01 6.03
CA ALA A 245 -5.73 9.02 5.13
C ALA A 245 -4.76 9.33 3.97
N VAL A 246 -3.49 9.66 4.27
CA VAL A 246 -2.52 10.07 3.24
C VAL A 246 -2.01 8.88 2.45
N ALA A 247 -1.48 7.84 3.12
CA ALA A 247 -0.84 6.74 2.41
C ALA A 247 -1.85 5.93 1.57
N PHE A 248 -3.08 5.69 2.03
CA PHE A 248 -4.09 4.98 1.24
C PHE A 248 -4.44 5.72 -0.05
N VAL A 249 -4.72 7.03 0.03
CA VAL A 249 -5.01 7.82 -1.18
C VAL A 249 -3.83 7.83 -2.12
N ARG A 250 -2.60 7.96 -1.61
CA ARG A 250 -1.39 7.92 -2.42
C ARG A 250 -1.15 6.55 -3.02
N TRP A 251 -1.35 5.48 -2.24
CA TRP A 251 -1.22 4.11 -2.71
C TRP A 251 -2.21 3.77 -3.83
N TYR A 252 -3.49 4.02 -3.62
CA TYR A 252 -4.50 3.77 -4.64
C TYR A 252 -4.35 4.67 -5.87
N THR A 253 -3.81 5.88 -5.71
CA THR A 253 -3.41 6.74 -6.84
C THR A 253 -2.27 6.10 -7.62
N CYS A 254 -1.30 5.50 -6.93
CA CYS A 254 -0.19 4.77 -7.53
C CYS A 254 -0.70 3.55 -8.30
N VAL A 255 -1.50 2.69 -7.64
CA VAL A 255 -2.09 1.49 -8.26
C VAL A 255 -2.93 1.83 -9.49
N GLY A 256 -3.78 2.86 -9.40
CA GLY A 256 -4.61 3.30 -10.53
C GLY A 256 -3.83 3.88 -11.72
N ARG A 257 -2.57 4.33 -11.51
CA ARG A 257 -1.72 4.90 -12.57
C ARG A 257 -0.69 3.95 -13.13
N LEU A 258 -0.13 3.07 -12.30
CA LEU A 258 0.97 2.18 -12.66
C LEU A 258 0.51 0.74 -12.89
N GLY A 259 -0.72 0.39 -12.45
CA GLY A 259 -1.16 -0.99 -12.28
C GLY A 259 -0.58 -1.63 -11.01
N ALA A 260 -1.23 -2.69 -10.52
CA ALA A 260 -0.87 -3.34 -9.27
C ALA A 260 0.55 -3.92 -9.28
N GLY A 261 0.98 -4.52 -10.40
CA GLY A 261 2.30 -5.14 -10.52
C GLY A 261 3.47 -4.16 -10.35
N ARG A 262 3.41 -2.99 -11.02
CA ARG A 262 4.46 -1.95 -10.90
C ARG A 262 4.36 -1.20 -9.58
N ALA A 263 3.15 -0.93 -9.10
CA ALA A 263 2.95 -0.32 -7.79
C ALA A 263 3.58 -1.16 -6.69
N GLY A 264 3.44 -2.49 -6.76
CA GLY A 264 4.03 -3.43 -5.81
C GLY A 264 5.55 -3.27 -5.64
N LEU A 265 6.31 -2.89 -6.67
CA LEU A 265 7.75 -2.66 -6.53
C LEU A 265 8.08 -1.53 -5.55
N LEU A 266 7.20 -0.52 -5.43
CA LEU A 266 7.45 0.63 -4.55
C LEU A 266 7.32 0.28 -3.07
N THR A 267 6.72 -0.87 -2.71
CA THR A 267 6.66 -1.32 -1.31
C THR A 267 8.04 -1.54 -0.69
N GLY A 268 9.08 -1.80 -1.51
CA GLY A 268 10.46 -1.86 -1.06
C GLY A 268 10.99 -0.57 -0.42
N ILE A 269 10.31 0.56 -0.60
CA ILE A 269 10.68 1.81 0.07
C ILE A 269 10.32 1.76 1.57
N ALA A 270 9.29 0.99 1.96
CA ALA A 270 8.84 0.91 3.34
C ALA A 270 9.92 0.40 4.32
N PRO A 271 10.63 -0.72 4.08
CA PRO A 271 11.70 -1.16 4.98
C PRO A 271 12.89 -0.17 5.04
N ILE A 272 13.18 0.54 3.96
CA ILE A 272 14.20 1.60 3.96
C ILE A 272 13.74 2.74 4.87
N ALA A 273 12.52 3.23 4.70
CA ALA A 273 11.94 4.29 5.52
C ALA A 273 11.86 3.88 7.00
N ALA A 274 11.45 2.64 7.29
CA ALA A 274 11.41 2.10 8.66
C ALA A 274 12.78 2.12 9.32
N THR A 275 13.82 1.66 8.60
CA THR A 275 15.20 1.66 9.09
C THR A 275 15.70 3.08 9.37
N LEU A 276 15.50 3.99 8.41
CA LEU A 276 15.93 5.39 8.58
C LEU A 276 15.19 6.08 9.74
N THR A 277 13.89 5.87 9.87
CA THR A 277 13.12 6.41 10.99
C THR A 277 13.60 5.86 12.33
N GLY A 278 13.90 4.55 12.39
CA GLY A 278 14.47 3.92 13.59
C GLY A 278 15.79 4.55 14.01
N VAL A 279 16.69 4.80 13.06
CA VAL A 279 17.99 5.48 13.34
C VAL A 279 17.78 6.91 13.82
N LEU A 280 16.88 7.67 13.16
CA LEU A 280 16.60 9.07 13.51
C LEU A 280 15.97 9.24 14.90
N LEU A 281 15.21 8.24 15.36
CA LEU A 281 14.58 8.25 16.68
C LEU A 281 15.49 7.67 17.78
N SER A 282 16.78 7.72 17.61
CA SER A 282 17.81 7.28 18.58
C SER A 282 17.90 5.77 18.76
N GLY A 283 17.53 5.00 17.74
CA GLY A 283 17.77 3.57 17.69
C GLY A 283 19.26 3.25 17.52
N PRO A 284 19.71 2.03 17.90
CA PRO A 284 21.05 1.58 17.62
C PRO A 284 21.34 1.55 16.12
N ALA A 285 22.60 1.73 15.74
CA ALA A 285 23.01 1.62 14.35
C ALA A 285 22.62 0.26 13.77
N PRO A 286 22.00 0.20 12.58
CA PRO A 286 21.60 -1.04 11.95
C PRO A 286 22.80 -1.97 11.73
N ARG A 287 22.57 -3.26 11.88
CA ARG A 287 23.61 -4.29 11.59
C ARG A 287 24.03 -4.22 10.11
N PRO A 288 25.26 -4.62 9.76
CA PRO A 288 25.73 -4.59 8.36
C PRO A 288 24.80 -5.32 7.38
N MET A 289 24.14 -6.39 7.82
CA MET A 289 23.17 -7.15 7.02
C MET A 289 21.96 -6.30 6.60
N VAL A 290 21.50 -5.36 7.43
CA VAL A 290 20.40 -4.44 7.11
C VAL A 290 20.81 -3.51 5.98
N TRP A 291 22.03 -2.97 6.01
CA TRP A 291 22.56 -2.13 4.93
C TRP A 291 22.73 -2.91 3.62
N ALA A 292 23.21 -4.16 3.70
CA ALA A 292 23.25 -5.05 2.54
C ALA A 292 21.83 -5.30 1.96
N GLY A 293 20.87 -5.55 2.82
CA GLY A 293 19.45 -5.71 2.41
C GLY A 293 18.91 -4.45 1.74
N ILE A 294 19.18 -3.26 2.28
CA ILE A 294 18.80 -1.98 1.68
C ILE A 294 19.42 -1.83 0.28
N ALA A 295 20.71 -2.16 0.11
CA ALA A 295 21.37 -2.12 -1.19
C ALA A 295 20.69 -3.05 -2.21
N VAL A 296 20.31 -4.27 -1.80
CA VAL A 296 19.57 -5.22 -2.64
C VAL A 296 18.17 -4.68 -3.00
N VAL A 297 17.46 -4.07 -2.04
CA VAL A 297 16.16 -3.42 -2.32
C VAL A 297 16.31 -2.30 -3.35
N ILE A 298 17.32 -1.43 -3.20
CA ILE A 298 17.60 -0.34 -4.15
C ILE A 298 17.90 -0.92 -5.54
N ALA A 299 18.70 -1.99 -5.63
CA ALA A 299 18.99 -2.66 -6.89
C ALA A 299 17.71 -3.22 -7.54
N GLY A 300 16.83 -3.86 -6.76
CA GLY A 300 15.53 -4.35 -7.24
C GLY A 300 14.64 -3.23 -7.77
N LEU A 301 14.53 -2.11 -7.03
CA LEU A 301 13.80 -0.92 -7.46
C LEU A 301 14.38 -0.34 -8.77
N ALA A 302 15.70 -0.18 -8.87
CA ALA A 302 16.37 0.33 -10.05
C ALA A 302 16.13 -0.58 -11.27
N LEU A 303 16.16 -1.90 -11.07
CA LEU A 303 15.85 -2.88 -12.10
C LEU A 303 14.42 -2.74 -12.62
N GLY A 304 13.46 -2.50 -11.73
CA GLY A 304 12.05 -2.35 -12.07
C GLY A 304 11.70 -1.02 -12.73
N ILE A 305 12.35 0.09 -12.33
CA ILE A 305 12.06 1.44 -12.84
C ILE A 305 12.64 1.64 -14.26
N ARG A 306 13.85 1.15 -14.55
CA ARG A 306 14.53 1.31 -15.85
C ARG A 306 13.76 0.75 -17.05
N ASN A 307 12.65 0.05 -16.82
CA ASN A 307 11.87 -0.64 -17.85
C ASN A 307 10.61 0.10 -18.33
N GLY A 308 10.43 1.37 -17.92
CA GLY A 308 9.37 2.24 -18.46
C GLY A 308 9.63 2.75 -19.89
N GLU A 309 10.82 2.54 -20.43
CA GLU A 309 11.30 3.16 -21.67
C GLU A 309 11.49 2.20 -22.86
N GLY A 310 11.10 0.92 -22.73
CA GLY A 310 11.18 -0.02 -23.84
C GLY A 310 10.07 0.18 -24.87
N PRO A 311 10.36 0.18 -26.20
CA PRO A 311 9.33 0.27 -27.23
C PRO A 311 8.47 -0.99 -27.21
N SER A 312 7.15 -0.82 -27.21
CA SER A 312 6.21 -1.86 -27.63
C SER A 312 6.42 -2.09 -29.15
N THR A 313 7.37 -2.92 -29.49
CA THR A 313 7.43 -3.51 -30.83
C THR A 313 6.61 -4.80 -30.79
N LEU A 314 5.57 -4.76 -31.56
CA LEU A 314 4.72 -5.69 -32.27
C LEU A 314 3.28 -5.67 -31.86
#